data_05507a198ad9bd81bd272db95a06851d
#
_entry.id   05507a198ad9bd81bd272db95a06851d
#
_cell.length_a   1.000
_cell.length_b   1.000
_cell.length_c   1.000
_cell.angle_alpha   90.00
_cell.angle_beta   90.00
_cell.angle_gamma   90.00
#
_symmetry.space_group_name_H-M   'P 1'
#
loop_
_entity.id
_entity.type
_entity.pdbx_description
1 polymer ?
#
loop_
_entity_poly.entity_id
_entity_poly.type
_entity_poly.pdbx_seq_one_letter_code
_entity_poly.pdbx_strand_id
1 'polypeptide(L)'
;MLFNGFNINGMWGSSGDDITTYTYSSELDIKNLDSSDADDGCSLKAIHAVIDGLTKTDKKGNIVNAVAKSEELSEDGLTHTYKLRKDVKWTNGDPVTAHDFVYEWQLIFRKKGSYYYMFADEIASIEGAQELSDKIGVGEELTDDDLNSMGVKVNDDYTLEVKTTVRVSFFDELMAFPCFFPINEKFCEKQGDKYGKSAKAILRNGAFIMTNWEPGSVAEFEKNESYYDQKHVKLNKLVMKLVQEPKVAVQAFEAGETDYAPINSDLVDKYKDDEAFKQGYDGFLFYISVNFQNSDLANLNVGKAISLAINRKDLCENVLKDGSQVAGGFIPFGLATSPDGVDFRKNSGNFTSYDKKKAQESLDEGLKELGKEQITLRITYG
;
A
#
# COMPACT_ATOMS: atom_id res chain seq x y z
N MET A 1 4.68 4.54 -0.79
CA MET A 1 4.23 3.13 -0.85
C MET A 1 3.37 2.98 -2.09
N LEU A 2 3.98 2.76 -3.24
CA LEU A 2 3.23 2.53 -4.49
C LEU A 2 2.88 1.05 -4.52
N PHE A 3 1.66 0.72 -4.14
CA PHE A 3 1.11 -0.59 -4.43
C PHE A 3 0.93 -0.67 -5.96
N ASN A 4 1.83 -1.33 -6.64
CA ASN A 4 1.55 -1.80 -7.99
C ASN A 4 0.30 -2.67 -7.90
N GLY A 5 -0.83 -2.13 -8.33
CA GLY A 5 -2.04 -2.91 -8.51
C GLY A 5 -1.70 -4.15 -9.31
N PHE A 6 -2.36 -5.25 -9.04
CA PHE A 6 -2.16 -6.55 -9.68
C PHE A 6 -1.79 -6.39 -11.14
N ASN A 7 -0.49 -6.48 -11.46
CA ASN A 7 -0.03 -6.44 -12.84
C ASN A 7 -0.16 -7.85 -13.42
N ILE A 8 -1.36 -8.25 -13.78
CA ILE A 8 -1.70 -9.55 -14.36
C ILE A 8 -1.17 -9.68 -15.80
N ASN A 9 -0.56 -8.64 -16.38
CA ASN A 9 -0.22 -8.61 -17.80
C ASN A 9 1.10 -9.29 -18.18
N GLY A 10 1.84 -9.87 -17.24
CA GLY A 10 3.09 -10.59 -17.53
C GLY A 10 2.96 -12.10 -17.70
N MET A 11 1.79 -12.69 -17.52
CA MET A 11 1.62 -14.15 -17.40
C MET A 11 0.93 -14.83 -18.58
N TRP A 12 0.76 -14.18 -19.76
CA TRP A 12 -0.03 -14.76 -20.83
C TRP A 12 0.81 -15.32 -21.96
N GLY A 13 0.95 -16.62 -21.96
CA GLY A 13 1.18 -17.39 -23.17
C GLY A 13 -0.07 -17.26 -24.07
N SER A 14 0.12 -16.93 -25.34
CA SER A 14 -0.94 -16.75 -26.33
C SER A 14 -1.68 -18.06 -26.59
N SER A 15 -2.89 -18.20 -26.08
CA SER A 15 -3.93 -19.04 -26.68
C SER A 15 -5.26 -18.31 -26.53
N GLY A 16 -5.99 -18.21 -27.63
CA GLY A 16 -7.15 -17.33 -27.80
C GLY A 16 -8.44 -17.81 -27.15
N ASP A 17 -8.37 -18.36 -25.95
CA ASP A 17 -9.55 -18.66 -25.13
C ASP A 17 -9.73 -17.55 -24.10
N ASP A 18 -10.95 -17.04 -23.99
CA ASP A 18 -11.32 -16.02 -22.99
C ASP A 18 -11.01 -16.58 -21.60
N ILE A 19 -9.96 -16.08 -20.94
CA ILE A 19 -9.64 -16.46 -19.59
C ILE A 19 -10.72 -15.94 -18.70
N THR A 20 -11.53 -16.86 -18.19
CA THR A 20 -12.69 -16.55 -17.41
C THR A 20 -12.39 -16.45 -15.91
N THR A 21 -11.42 -17.23 -15.44
CA THR A 21 -11.08 -17.31 -14.00
C THR A 21 -9.56 -17.25 -13.81
N TYR A 22 -9.13 -16.50 -12.79
CA TYR A 22 -7.75 -16.49 -12.32
C TYR A 22 -7.74 -16.87 -10.84
N THR A 23 -7.01 -17.95 -10.51
CA THR A 23 -6.89 -18.46 -9.15
C THR A 23 -5.46 -18.31 -8.65
N TYR A 24 -5.27 -17.69 -7.50
CA TYR A 24 -3.95 -17.51 -6.92
C TYR A 24 -3.87 -17.96 -5.46
N SER A 25 -2.70 -18.44 -5.07
CA SER A 25 -2.37 -18.74 -3.69
C SER A 25 -1.88 -17.49 -2.97
N SER A 26 -2.36 -17.27 -1.74
CA SER A 26 -1.91 -16.21 -0.83
C SER A 26 -1.45 -16.83 0.48
N GLU A 27 -0.32 -16.37 1.01
CA GLU A 27 0.18 -16.76 2.34
C GLU A 27 -0.57 -16.06 3.47
N LEU A 28 -1.15 -14.89 3.18
CA LEU A 28 -1.85 -14.05 4.14
C LEU A 28 -3.35 -13.99 3.81
N ASP A 29 -4.16 -13.96 4.86
CA ASP A 29 -5.61 -13.83 4.76
C ASP A 29 -6.07 -12.37 4.72
N ILE A 30 -7.25 -12.13 4.15
CA ILE A 30 -7.96 -10.86 4.26
C ILE A 30 -8.51 -10.75 5.68
N LYS A 31 -8.22 -9.64 6.37
CA LYS A 31 -8.71 -9.41 7.73
C LYS A 31 -9.90 -8.47 7.76
N ASN A 32 -9.90 -7.46 6.87
CA ASN A 32 -10.86 -6.37 6.88
C ASN A 32 -11.01 -5.77 5.47
N LEU A 33 -12.22 -5.36 5.12
CA LEU A 33 -12.52 -4.66 3.86
C LEU A 33 -12.94 -3.20 4.10
N ASP A 34 -12.82 -2.71 5.31
CA ASP A 34 -13.09 -1.33 5.68
C ASP A 34 -11.83 -0.48 5.39
N SER A 35 -11.88 0.36 4.37
CA SER A 35 -10.76 1.20 3.94
C SER A 35 -10.32 2.20 5.01
N SER A 36 -11.22 2.57 5.94
CA SER A 36 -10.91 3.46 7.06
C SER A 36 -10.14 2.78 8.21
N ASP A 37 -10.01 1.44 8.19
CA ASP A 37 -9.45 0.66 9.31
C ASP A 37 -8.45 -0.42 8.86
N ALA A 38 -8.51 -0.87 7.59
CA ALA A 38 -7.63 -1.91 7.07
C ALA A 38 -6.17 -1.42 7.01
N ASP A 39 -5.24 -2.22 7.58
CA ASP A 39 -3.82 -1.88 7.71
C ASP A 39 -2.86 -2.93 7.16
N ASP A 40 -3.37 -4.04 6.63
CA ASP A 40 -2.54 -5.11 6.06
C ASP A 40 -2.65 -5.20 4.53
N GLY A 41 -1.56 -5.63 3.89
CA GLY A 41 -1.44 -5.65 2.44
C GLY A 41 -2.44 -6.57 1.73
N CYS A 42 -2.91 -7.66 2.37
CA CYS A 42 -3.88 -8.57 1.78
C CYS A 42 -5.27 -7.94 1.74
N SER A 43 -5.69 -7.31 2.85
CA SER A 43 -6.94 -6.54 2.94
C SER A 43 -6.94 -5.36 1.95
N LEU A 44 -5.86 -4.59 1.88
CA LEU A 44 -5.74 -3.46 0.95
C LEU A 44 -5.83 -3.92 -0.51
N LYS A 45 -5.22 -5.05 -0.89
CA LYS A 45 -5.36 -5.64 -2.24
C LYS A 45 -6.80 -6.03 -2.55
N ALA A 46 -7.50 -6.62 -1.59
CA ALA A 46 -8.90 -6.99 -1.75
C ALA A 46 -9.80 -5.75 -1.91
N ILE A 47 -9.54 -4.68 -1.14
CA ILE A 47 -10.24 -3.40 -1.27
C ILE A 47 -10.03 -2.81 -2.67
N HIS A 48 -8.80 -2.79 -3.18
CA HIS A 48 -8.49 -2.34 -4.55
C HIS A 48 -9.23 -3.12 -5.63
N ALA A 49 -9.52 -4.40 -5.42
CA ALA A 49 -10.27 -5.19 -6.39
C ALA A 49 -11.75 -4.77 -6.46
N VAL A 50 -12.31 -4.27 -5.36
CA VAL A 50 -13.75 -4.03 -5.22
C VAL A 50 -14.16 -2.57 -5.10
N ILE A 51 -13.22 -1.65 -4.86
CA ILE A 51 -13.47 -0.20 -4.75
C ILE A 51 -12.45 0.57 -5.59
N ASP A 52 -12.92 1.51 -6.41
CA ASP A 52 -12.11 2.52 -7.09
C ASP A 52 -12.14 3.85 -6.31
N GLY A 53 -10.97 4.50 -6.19
CA GLY A 53 -10.81 5.85 -5.65
C GLY A 53 -11.00 6.95 -6.68
N LEU A 54 -10.56 8.17 -6.40
CA LEU A 54 -10.52 9.27 -7.38
C LEU A 54 -9.63 8.92 -8.57
N THR A 55 -8.48 8.36 -8.29
CA THR A 55 -7.50 7.87 -9.26
C THR A 55 -7.22 6.39 -9.03
N LYS A 56 -6.53 5.76 -9.97
CA LYS A 56 -6.04 4.39 -9.88
C LYS A 56 -4.76 4.21 -10.67
N THR A 57 -4.04 3.13 -10.41
CA THR A 57 -2.84 2.76 -11.16
C THR A 57 -3.19 1.90 -12.38
N ASP A 58 -2.69 2.28 -13.56
CA ASP A 58 -2.82 1.47 -14.77
C ASP A 58 -1.83 0.30 -14.79
N LYS A 59 -1.92 -0.57 -15.82
CA LYS A 59 -1.04 -1.73 -15.99
C LYS A 59 0.46 -1.40 -16.14
N LYS A 60 0.81 -0.14 -16.37
CA LYS A 60 2.19 0.33 -16.52
C LYS A 60 2.71 1.01 -15.26
N GLY A 61 1.87 1.12 -14.22
CA GLY A 61 2.18 1.84 -12.99
C GLY A 61 1.90 3.35 -13.06
N ASN A 62 1.27 3.85 -14.14
CA ASN A 62 0.91 5.26 -14.21
C ASN A 62 -0.39 5.51 -13.45
N ILE A 63 -0.49 6.68 -12.83
CA ILE A 63 -1.73 7.16 -12.24
C ILE A 63 -2.67 7.65 -13.35
N VAL A 64 -3.91 7.20 -13.28
CA VAL A 64 -4.98 7.58 -14.21
C VAL A 64 -6.27 7.88 -13.45
N ASN A 65 -7.11 8.70 -14.01
CA ASN A 65 -8.43 8.99 -13.45
C ASN A 65 -9.30 7.72 -13.33
N ALA A 66 -9.97 7.57 -12.21
CA ALA A 66 -10.92 6.48 -11.93
C ALA A 66 -12.34 7.03 -11.70
N VAL A 67 -12.79 7.18 -10.46
CA VAL A 67 -14.08 7.85 -10.15
C VAL A 67 -14.03 9.33 -10.55
N ALA A 68 -12.89 9.98 -10.42
CA ALA A 68 -12.68 11.29 -11.04
C ALA A 68 -12.67 11.17 -12.58
N LYS A 69 -13.36 12.07 -13.25
CA LYS A 69 -13.30 12.25 -14.70
C LYS A 69 -12.18 13.20 -15.10
N SER A 70 -11.93 14.21 -14.29
CA SER A 70 -10.87 15.19 -14.46
C SER A 70 -10.52 15.82 -13.12
N GLU A 71 -9.31 16.33 -13.04
CA GLU A 71 -8.83 17.20 -11.98
C GLU A 71 -8.48 18.56 -12.56
N GLU A 72 -8.71 19.62 -11.81
CA GLU A 72 -8.26 20.99 -12.06
C GLU A 72 -7.46 21.46 -10.84
N LEU A 73 -6.19 21.83 -11.08
CA LEU A 73 -5.32 22.37 -10.05
C LEU A 73 -5.32 23.90 -10.14
N SER A 74 -5.48 24.59 -9.00
CA SER A 74 -5.39 26.04 -8.93
C SER A 74 -4.01 26.57 -9.34
N GLU A 75 -3.91 27.85 -9.72
CA GLU A 75 -2.64 28.47 -10.16
C GLU A 75 -1.56 28.43 -9.09
N ASP A 76 -1.93 28.52 -7.82
CA ASP A 76 -1.01 28.41 -6.69
C ASP A 76 -0.63 26.94 -6.39
N GLY A 77 -1.32 25.97 -7.00
CA GLY A 77 -1.07 24.54 -6.84
C GLY A 77 -1.49 23.99 -5.49
N LEU A 78 -2.43 24.66 -4.79
CA LEU A 78 -2.87 24.26 -3.46
C LEU A 78 -4.31 23.73 -3.42
N THR A 79 -5.11 23.97 -4.45
CA THR A 79 -6.50 23.52 -4.50
C THR A 79 -6.70 22.56 -5.66
N HIS A 80 -7.06 21.34 -5.33
CA HIS A 80 -7.39 20.26 -6.26
C HIS A 80 -8.91 20.17 -6.40
N THR A 81 -9.45 20.32 -7.60
CA THR A 81 -10.88 20.21 -7.87
C THR A 81 -11.16 19.03 -8.78
N TYR A 82 -11.74 17.97 -8.19
CA TYR A 82 -12.10 16.74 -8.90
C TYR A 82 -13.54 16.82 -9.41
N LYS A 83 -13.71 16.62 -10.73
CA LYS A 83 -15.03 16.39 -11.33
C LYS A 83 -15.29 14.90 -11.43
N LEU A 84 -16.28 14.40 -10.71
CA LEU A 84 -16.60 12.99 -10.65
C LEU A 84 -17.43 12.53 -11.86
N ARG A 85 -17.32 11.24 -12.18
CA ARG A 85 -18.17 10.56 -13.14
C ARG A 85 -19.59 10.43 -12.58
N LYS A 86 -20.61 10.61 -13.43
CA LYS A 86 -22.02 10.43 -13.05
C LYS A 86 -22.54 9.01 -13.29
N ASP A 87 -21.74 8.16 -13.92
CA ASP A 87 -22.07 6.79 -14.28
C ASP A 87 -21.50 5.75 -13.30
N VAL A 88 -20.75 6.19 -12.27
CA VAL A 88 -20.24 5.31 -11.20
C VAL A 88 -21.32 5.10 -10.15
N LYS A 89 -21.60 3.84 -9.84
CA LYS A 89 -22.62 3.45 -8.87
C LYS A 89 -22.08 2.42 -7.87
N TRP A 90 -22.61 2.51 -6.68
CA TRP A 90 -22.50 1.45 -5.71
C TRP A 90 -23.33 0.22 -6.13
N THR A 91 -22.98 -0.97 -5.62
CA THR A 91 -23.68 -2.22 -5.95
C THR A 91 -25.15 -2.28 -5.49
N ASN A 92 -25.59 -1.34 -4.66
CA ASN A 92 -27.01 -1.18 -4.30
C ASN A 92 -27.76 -0.24 -5.28
N GLY A 93 -27.08 0.32 -6.27
CA GLY A 93 -27.61 1.23 -7.28
C GLY A 93 -27.51 2.70 -6.95
N ASP A 94 -27.13 3.07 -5.74
CA ASP A 94 -26.89 4.47 -5.36
C ASP A 94 -25.71 5.06 -6.18
N PRO A 95 -25.73 6.35 -6.56
CA PRO A 95 -24.59 6.99 -7.20
C PRO A 95 -23.42 7.10 -6.22
N VAL A 96 -22.19 7.04 -6.75
CA VAL A 96 -21.00 7.46 -5.99
C VAL A 96 -20.86 8.98 -6.14
N THR A 97 -20.75 9.68 -5.03
CA THR A 97 -20.75 11.13 -4.95
C THR A 97 -19.55 11.69 -4.18
N ALA A 98 -19.33 12.99 -4.24
CA ALA A 98 -18.30 13.67 -3.45
C ALA A 98 -18.53 13.52 -1.93
N HIS A 99 -19.77 13.32 -1.49
CA HIS A 99 -20.11 13.08 -0.08
C HIS A 99 -19.51 11.77 0.43
N ASP A 100 -19.46 10.72 -0.41
CA ASP A 100 -18.90 9.42 -0.03
C ASP A 100 -17.40 9.50 0.28
N PHE A 101 -16.67 10.40 -0.40
CA PHE A 101 -15.25 10.67 -0.11
C PHE A 101 -15.08 11.46 1.17
N VAL A 102 -15.84 12.54 1.35
CA VAL A 102 -15.76 13.36 2.58
C VAL A 102 -16.12 12.53 3.80
N TYR A 103 -17.15 11.69 3.69
CA TYR A 103 -17.54 10.80 4.80
C TYR A 103 -16.41 9.86 5.20
N GLU A 104 -15.77 9.17 4.23
CA GLU A 104 -14.63 8.29 4.51
C GLU A 104 -13.47 9.04 5.17
N TRP A 105 -13.09 10.20 4.62
CA TRP A 105 -11.96 10.96 5.13
C TRP A 105 -12.21 11.54 6.53
N GLN A 106 -13.46 11.79 6.90
CA GLN A 106 -13.82 12.09 8.28
C GLN A 106 -13.87 10.84 9.17
N LEU A 107 -14.35 9.72 8.61
CA LEU A 107 -14.51 8.46 9.34
C LEU A 107 -13.17 7.90 9.82
N ILE A 108 -12.11 7.98 9.00
CA ILE A 108 -10.78 7.49 9.37
C ILE A 108 -10.22 8.24 10.59
N PHE A 109 -10.47 9.54 10.70
CA PHE A 109 -10.12 10.32 11.89
C PHE A 109 -11.00 9.96 13.10
N ARG A 110 -12.32 9.78 12.92
CA ARG A 110 -13.23 9.35 13.99
C ARG A 110 -12.82 8.00 14.58
N LYS A 111 -12.44 7.07 13.72
CA LYS A 111 -12.01 5.73 14.13
C LYS A 111 -10.57 5.68 14.64
N LYS A 112 -9.81 6.76 14.45
CA LYS A 112 -8.35 6.78 14.69
C LYS A 112 -7.67 5.64 13.92
N GLY A 113 -8.13 5.42 12.67
CA GLY A 113 -7.66 4.36 11.78
C GLY A 113 -6.18 4.46 11.47
N SER A 114 -5.53 3.35 11.12
CA SER A 114 -4.05 3.27 11.00
C SER A 114 -3.43 4.29 10.04
N TYR A 115 -4.20 4.80 9.07
CA TYR A 115 -3.68 5.69 8.02
C TYR A 115 -4.16 7.14 8.11
N TYR A 116 -4.80 7.61 9.23
CA TYR A 116 -5.20 9.02 9.33
C TYR A 116 -4.02 9.99 9.17
N TYR A 117 -2.83 9.58 9.58
CA TYR A 117 -1.61 10.40 9.45
C TYR A 117 -1.25 10.72 7.99
N MET A 118 -1.74 9.95 7.02
CA MET A 118 -1.47 10.20 5.59
C MET A 118 -2.14 11.47 5.07
N PHE A 119 -3.12 11.99 5.78
CA PHE A 119 -3.79 13.25 5.46
C PHE A 119 -3.01 14.48 5.94
N ALA A 120 -2.12 14.31 6.92
CA ALA A 120 -1.38 15.37 7.61
C ALA A 120 -0.22 15.95 6.78
N ASP A 121 0.47 16.95 7.34
CA ASP A 121 1.45 17.82 6.65
C ASP A 121 2.64 17.11 6.04
N GLU A 122 3.06 15.96 6.57
CA GLU A 122 4.21 15.23 6.04
C GLU A 122 3.91 14.44 4.75
N ILE A 123 2.63 14.22 4.41
CA ILE A 123 2.21 13.38 3.29
C ILE A 123 1.24 14.13 2.36
N ALA A 124 -0.06 14.10 2.64
CA ALA A 124 -1.06 14.75 1.79
C ALA A 124 -1.18 16.25 2.05
N SER A 125 -0.75 16.72 3.20
CA SER A 125 -0.79 18.13 3.62
C SER A 125 -2.18 18.77 3.45
N ILE A 126 -3.25 18.01 3.69
CA ILE A 126 -4.61 18.55 3.62
C ILE A 126 -4.81 19.57 4.74
N GLU A 127 -5.29 20.76 4.40
CA GLU A 127 -5.55 21.84 5.37
C GLU A 127 -6.40 21.32 6.54
N GLY A 128 -5.99 21.60 7.80
CA GLY A 128 -6.66 21.16 9.02
C GLY A 128 -6.38 19.71 9.45
N ALA A 129 -5.84 18.86 8.59
CA ALA A 129 -5.62 17.45 8.92
C ALA A 129 -4.50 17.25 9.97
N GLN A 130 -3.51 18.14 10.02
CA GLN A 130 -2.46 18.09 11.04
C GLN A 130 -3.01 18.36 12.42
N GLU A 131 -3.88 19.36 12.57
CA GLU A 131 -4.53 19.70 13.84
C GLU A 131 -5.38 18.54 14.36
N LEU A 132 -6.09 17.84 13.47
CA LEU A 132 -6.85 16.64 13.84
C LEU A 132 -5.91 15.51 14.33
N SER A 133 -4.80 15.31 13.63
CA SER A 133 -3.78 14.31 13.99
C SER A 133 -3.16 14.62 15.36
N ASP A 134 -2.85 15.88 15.62
CA ASP A 134 -2.28 16.33 16.89
C ASP A 134 -3.25 16.10 18.05
N LYS A 135 -4.55 16.41 17.88
CA LYS A 135 -5.59 16.11 18.87
C LYS A 135 -5.68 14.62 19.19
N ILE A 136 -5.67 13.76 18.16
CA ILE A 136 -5.64 12.31 18.35
C ILE A 136 -4.37 11.89 19.12
N GLY A 137 -3.21 12.46 18.78
CA GLY A 137 -1.92 12.17 19.40
C GLY A 137 -1.86 12.47 20.90
N VAL A 138 -2.63 13.47 21.36
CA VAL A 138 -2.76 13.81 22.80
C VAL A 138 -3.99 13.16 23.46
N GLY A 139 -4.73 12.33 22.73
CA GLY A 139 -5.86 11.56 23.27
C GLY A 139 -7.18 12.35 23.34
N GLU A 140 -7.28 13.47 22.64
CA GLU A 140 -8.53 14.24 22.54
C GLU A 140 -9.54 13.52 21.63
N GLU A 141 -10.84 13.71 21.93
CA GLU A 141 -11.93 13.30 21.05
C GLU A 141 -12.24 14.41 20.05
N LEU A 142 -12.42 14.04 18.79
CA LEU A 142 -12.74 14.96 17.72
C LEU A 142 -14.24 15.26 17.69
N THR A 143 -14.59 16.54 17.55
CA THR A 143 -15.96 16.98 17.33
C THR A 143 -16.30 17.02 15.82
N ASP A 144 -17.58 17.16 15.48
CA ASP A 144 -18.00 17.38 14.09
C ASP A 144 -17.45 18.69 13.53
N ASP A 145 -17.33 19.73 14.35
CA ASP A 145 -16.74 21.01 13.94
C ASP A 145 -15.25 20.85 13.62
N ASP A 146 -14.52 20.04 14.38
CA ASP A 146 -13.13 19.70 14.09
C ASP A 146 -13.01 19.03 12.72
N LEU A 147 -13.79 17.99 12.46
CA LEU A 147 -13.77 17.26 11.21
C LEU A 147 -14.19 18.12 10.01
N ASN A 148 -15.15 19.02 10.20
CA ASN A 148 -15.60 19.96 9.17
C ASN A 148 -14.60 21.10 8.90
N SER A 149 -13.58 21.28 9.75
CA SER A 149 -12.51 22.26 9.52
C SER A 149 -11.47 21.79 8.53
N MET A 150 -11.46 20.49 8.19
CA MET A 150 -10.56 19.95 7.18
C MET A 150 -10.81 20.58 5.81
N GLY A 151 -9.76 20.89 5.07
CA GLY A 151 -9.79 21.53 3.75
C GLY A 151 -10.40 20.66 2.63
N VAL A 152 -11.53 20.03 2.92
CA VAL A 152 -12.25 19.16 1.99
C VAL A 152 -13.69 19.65 1.87
N LYS A 153 -14.15 19.90 0.63
CA LYS A 153 -15.44 20.50 0.39
C LYS A 153 -16.20 19.84 -0.74
N VAL A 154 -17.48 19.59 -0.51
CA VAL A 154 -18.44 19.21 -1.53
C VAL A 154 -19.02 20.48 -2.14
N ASN A 155 -18.68 20.79 -3.40
CA ASN A 155 -19.26 21.92 -4.12
C ASN A 155 -20.62 21.55 -4.74
N ASP A 156 -20.75 20.33 -5.21
CA ASP A 156 -21.97 19.64 -5.61
C ASP A 156 -21.73 18.12 -5.56
N ASP A 157 -22.75 17.29 -5.76
CA ASP A 157 -22.67 15.83 -5.67
C ASP A 157 -21.51 15.22 -6.49
N TYR A 158 -21.04 15.91 -7.51
CA TYR A 158 -20.01 15.42 -8.43
C TYR A 158 -18.80 16.34 -8.54
N THR A 159 -18.63 17.23 -7.57
CA THR A 159 -17.47 18.12 -7.49
C THR A 159 -16.91 18.14 -6.07
N LEU A 160 -15.74 17.51 -5.92
CA LEU A 160 -14.96 17.48 -4.69
C LEU A 160 -13.81 18.48 -4.82
N GLU A 161 -13.66 19.35 -3.83
CA GLU A 161 -12.54 20.29 -3.71
C GLU A 161 -11.71 19.90 -2.50
N VAL A 162 -10.39 19.84 -2.70
CA VAL A 162 -9.42 19.52 -1.63
C VAL A 162 -8.35 20.60 -1.62
N LYS A 163 -8.12 21.19 -0.47
CA LYS A 163 -7.11 22.21 -0.27
C LYS A 163 -5.96 21.68 0.57
N THR A 164 -4.74 21.90 0.09
CA THR A 164 -3.50 21.53 0.77
C THR A 164 -2.78 22.76 1.32
N THR A 165 -1.95 22.58 2.34
CA THR A 165 -1.13 23.65 2.96
C THR A 165 0.13 23.94 2.13
N VAL A 166 0.60 22.95 1.39
CA VAL A 166 1.76 23.04 0.47
C VAL A 166 1.45 22.31 -0.84
N ARG A 167 2.25 22.55 -1.88
CA ARG A 167 2.16 21.78 -3.13
C ARG A 167 2.66 20.36 -2.92
N VAL A 168 1.81 19.37 -3.18
CA VAL A 168 2.14 17.94 -3.09
C VAL A 168 2.19 17.37 -4.51
N SER A 169 3.38 17.13 -5.03
CA SER A 169 3.58 16.69 -6.42
C SER A 169 3.09 15.27 -6.72
N PHE A 170 2.82 14.49 -5.69
CA PHE A 170 2.33 13.09 -5.76
C PHE A 170 0.92 12.95 -5.17
N PHE A 171 0.13 14.04 -5.18
CA PHE A 171 -1.20 14.03 -4.57
C PHE A 171 -2.14 13.04 -5.25
N ASP A 172 -2.11 12.94 -6.58
CA ASP A 172 -2.91 11.98 -7.33
C ASP A 172 -2.53 10.52 -7.08
N GLU A 173 -1.26 10.25 -6.76
CA GLU A 173 -0.80 8.93 -6.32
C GLU A 173 -1.43 8.54 -4.99
N LEU A 174 -1.58 9.49 -4.07
CA LEU A 174 -2.24 9.25 -2.78
C LEU A 174 -3.72 8.92 -2.98
N MET A 175 -4.41 9.59 -3.90
CA MET A 175 -5.82 9.35 -4.19
C MET A 175 -6.11 7.94 -4.76
N ALA A 176 -5.07 7.22 -5.18
CA ALA A 176 -5.13 5.81 -5.56
C ALA A 176 -4.91 4.85 -4.38
N PHE A 177 -4.68 5.33 -3.15
CA PHE A 177 -4.48 4.49 -1.97
C PHE A 177 -5.79 4.29 -1.20
N PRO A 178 -6.08 3.10 -0.66
CA PRO A 178 -7.39 2.76 -0.09
C PRO A 178 -7.94 3.69 0.99
N CYS A 179 -7.10 4.29 1.85
CA CYS A 179 -7.58 5.22 2.87
C CYS A 179 -8.18 6.53 2.31
N PHE A 180 -8.04 6.76 1.00
CA PHE A 180 -8.68 7.88 0.29
C PHE A 180 -9.87 7.43 -0.58
N PHE A 181 -10.28 6.15 -0.51
CA PHE A 181 -11.41 5.64 -1.28
C PHE A 181 -12.75 6.06 -0.69
N PRO A 182 -13.83 6.07 -1.47
CA PRO A 182 -15.14 6.48 -0.95
C PRO A 182 -15.79 5.37 -0.12
N ILE A 183 -16.61 5.76 0.85
CA ILE A 183 -17.51 4.88 1.61
C ILE A 183 -18.93 5.45 1.53
N ASN A 184 -19.92 4.58 1.21
CA ASN A 184 -21.33 4.98 1.27
C ASN A 184 -21.78 5.12 2.73
N GLU A 185 -22.02 6.36 3.17
CA GLU A 185 -22.39 6.71 4.55
C GLU A 185 -23.57 5.89 5.06
N LYS A 186 -24.72 5.96 4.35
CA LYS A 186 -25.96 5.29 4.78
C LYS A 186 -25.78 3.79 4.97
N PHE A 187 -25.01 3.17 4.10
CA PHE A 187 -24.77 1.73 4.21
C PHE A 187 -23.78 1.44 5.34
N CYS A 188 -22.72 2.20 5.48
CA CYS A 188 -21.73 2.05 6.54
C CYS A 188 -22.38 2.17 7.92
N GLU A 189 -23.14 3.24 8.15
CA GLU A 189 -23.88 3.46 9.41
C GLU A 189 -24.87 2.33 9.72
N LYS A 190 -25.60 1.86 8.69
CA LYS A 190 -26.52 0.73 8.85
C LYS A 190 -25.79 -0.56 9.24
N GLN A 191 -24.57 -0.79 8.77
CA GLN A 191 -23.77 -1.96 9.13
C GLN A 191 -23.14 -1.81 10.53
N GLY A 192 -22.81 -0.60 10.94
CA GLY A 192 -22.10 -0.32 12.19
C GLY A 192 -20.82 -1.16 12.28
N ASP A 193 -20.58 -1.81 13.41
CA ASP A 193 -19.37 -2.61 13.68
C ASP A 193 -19.18 -3.81 12.73
N LYS A 194 -20.17 -4.12 11.88
CA LYS A 194 -20.07 -5.19 10.89
C LYS A 194 -19.52 -4.72 9.56
N TYR A 195 -19.40 -3.41 9.33
CA TYR A 195 -18.89 -2.86 8.07
C TYR A 195 -17.51 -3.43 7.76
N GLY A 196 -17.28 -3.85 6.51
CA GLY A 196 -16.02 -4.44 6.07
C GLY A 196 -15.71 -5.85 6.56
N LYS A 197 -16.51 -6.46 7.45
CA LYS A 197 -16.19 -7.77 8.08
C LYS A 197 -16.79 -8.99 7.34
N SER A 198 -17.44 -8.78 6.22
CA SER A 198 -17.91 -9.87 5.36
C SER A 198 -18.18 -9.36 3.95
N ALA A 199 -18.28 -10.29 2.99
CA ALA A 199 -18.64 -9.98 1.61
C ALA A 199 -19.99 -9.23 1.47
N LYS A 200 -20.91 -9.36 2.40
CA LYS A 200 -22.23 -8.69 2.39
C LYS A 200 -22.23 -7.36 3.14
N ALA A 201 -21.21 -7.08 3.93
CA ALA A 201 -21.13 -5.91 4.77
C ALA A 201 -20.31 -4.75 4.16
N ILE A 202 -20.17 -4.74 2.84
CA ILE A 202 -19.51 -3.69 2.09
C ILE A 202 -20.26 -3.44 0.76
N LEU A 203 -20.40 -2.17 0.35
CA LEU A 203 -20.76 -1.80 -1.01
C LEU A 203 -19.50 -1.64 -1.88
N ARG A 204 -19.62 -1.84 -3.17
CA ARG A 204 -18.51 -1.81 -4.12
C ARG A 204 -18.87 -0.93 -5.30
N ASN A 205 -17.86 -0.27 -5.86
CA ASN A 205 -17.94 0.52 -7.09
C ASN A 205 -16.84 0.15 -8.09
N GLY A 206 -15.96 -0.81 -7.71
CA GLY A 206 -14.80 -1.23 -8.48
C GLY A 206 -15.10 -2.33 -9.50
N ALA A 207 -14.02 -2.86 -10.09
CA ALA A 207 -14.04 -3.82 -11.19
C ALA A 207 -14.63 -5.19 -10.82
N PHE A 208 -14.54 -5.58 -9.56
CA PHE A 208 -15.04 -6.86 -9.05
C PHE A 208 -15.99 -6.69 -7.87
N ILE A 209 -16.80 -7.72 -7.64
CA ILE A 209 -17.69 -7.88 -6.49
C ILE A 209 -17.21 -9.11 -5.74
N MET A 210 -16.85 -8.97 -4.46
CA MET A 210 -16.61 -10.13 -3.61
C MET A 210 -17.94 -10.86 -3.37
N THR A 211 -18.04 -12.07 -3.87
CA THR A 211 -19.26 -12.91 -3.79
C THR A 211 -19.19 -13.92 -2.67
N ASN A 212 -17.99 -14.39 -2.34
CA ASN A 212 -17.74 -15.28 -1.21
C ASN A 212 -16.46 -14.85 -0.46
N TRP A 213 -16.50 -14.99 0.86
CA TRP A 213 -15.34 -14.84 1.72
C TRP A 213 -15.47 -15.76 2.91
N GLU A 214 -14.63 -16.77 2.94
CA GLU A 214 -14.49 -17.74 4.03
C GLU A 214 -13.11 -17.50 4.67
N PRO A 215 -13.06 -16.76 5.81
CA PRO A 215 -11.79 -16.49 6.50
C PRO A 215 -11.03 -17.78 6.80
N GLY A 216 -9.74 -17.77 6.56
CA GLY A 216 -8.89 -18.95 6.71
C GLY A 216 -8.91 -19.93 5.54
N SER A 217 -9.61 -19.63 4.43
CA SER A 217 -9.81 -20.57 3.32
C SER A 217 -9.76 -19.89 1.95
N VAL A 218 -10.81 -19.17 1.57
CA VAL A 218 -10.99 -18.68 0.21
C VAL A 218 -11.73 -17.35 0.16
N ALA A 219 -11.36 -16.49 -0.79
CA ALA A 219 -12.15 -15.35 -1.21
C ALA A 219 -12.39 -15.41 -2.72
N GLU A 220 -13.63 -15.16 -3.14
CA GLU A 220 -14.05 -15.19 -4.53
C GLU A 220 -14.61 -13.84 -4.94
N PHE A 221 -14.21 -13.40 -6.13
CA PHE A 221 -14.60 -12.14 -6.70
C PHE A 221 -15.12 -12.38 -8.11
N GLU A 222 -16.26 -11.83 -8.44
CA GLU A 222 -16.85 -11.88 -9.78
C GLU A 222 -16.80 -10.50 -10.42
N LYS A 223 -16.70 -10.46 -11.74
CA LYS A 223 -16.71 -9.23 -12.51
C LYS A 223 -17.95 -8.41 -12.19
N ASN A 224 -17.77 -7.11 -11.96
CA ASN A 224 -18.87 -6.18 -11.76
C ASN A 224 -19.42 -5.72 -13.12
N GLU A 225 -20.54 -6.28 -13.53
CA GLU A 225 -21.19 -5.92 -14.81
C GLU A 225 -21.69 -4.47 -14.86
N SER A 226 -21.82 -3.82 -13.70
CA SER A 226 -22.18 -2.40 -13.60
C SER A 226 -20.97 -1.46 -13.51
N TYR A 227 -19.74 -2.00 -13.61
CA TYR A 227 -18.54 -1.21 -13.55
C TYR A 227 -18.44 -0.26 -14.76
N TYR A 228 -18.16 1.02 -14.53
CA TYR A 228 -18.13 2.05 -15.60
C TYR A 228 -17.12 1.75 -16.72
N ASP A 229 -16.06 0.99 -16.40
CA ASP A 229 -14.98 0.62 -17.32
C ASP A 229 -14.91 -0.90 -17.59
N GLN A 230 -16.04 -1.60 -17.50
CA GLN A 230 -16.14 -3.06 -17.62
C GLN A 230 -15.50 -3.65 -18.88
N LYS A 231 -15.46 -2.89 -19.98
CA LYS A 231 -14.86 -3.33 -21.27
C LYS A 231 -13.36 -3.63 -21.17
N HIS A 232 -12.68 -3.05 -20.18
CA HIS A 232 -11.27 -3.29 -19.94
C HIS A 232 -11.02 -4.40 -18.90
N VAL A 233 -12.06 -4.88 -18.22
CA VAL A 233 -11.97 -6.01 -17.30
C VAL A 233 -12.09 -7.30 -18.08
N LYS A 234 -10.98 -8.05 -18.18
CA LYS A 234 -10.88 -9.28 -18.98
C LYS A 234 -11.29 -10.54 -18.22
N LEU A 235 -11.05 -10.56 -16.91
CA LEU A 235 -11.41 -11.68 -16.06
C LEU A 235 -12.88 -11.62 -15.68
N ASN A 236 -13.56 -12.78 -15.65
CA ASN A 236 -14.89 -12.93 -15.12
C ASN A 236 -14.88 -13.27 -13.61
N LYS A 237 -13.85 -13.98 -13.17
CA LYS A 237 -13.69 -14.40 -11.77
C LYS A 237 -12.24 -14.34 -11.32
N LEU A 238 -12.04 -13.89 -10.08
CA LEU A 238 -10.79 -13.94 -9.35
C LEU A 238 -11.01 -14.77 -8.08
N VAL A 239 -10.10 -15.71 -7.80
CA VAL A 239 -10.17 -16.58 -6.63
C VAL A 239 -8.84 -16.51 -5.87
N MET A 240 -8.91 -16.11 -4.61
CA MET A 240 -7.79 -16.17 -3.67
C MET A 240 -7.96 -17.44 -2.82
N LYS A 241 -7.00 -18.33 -2.84
CA LYS A 241 -6.89 -19.48 -1.92
C LYS A 241 -5.85 -19.17 -0.86
N LEU A 242 -6.21 -19.29 0.42
CA LEU A 242 -5.23 -19.18 1.49
C LEU A 242 -4.39 -20.45 1.55
N VAL A 243 -3.10 -20.33 1.23
CA VAL A 243 -2.13 -21.43 1.29
C VAL A 243 -0.86 -20.90 1.96
N GLN A 244 -0.75 -21.12 3.26
CA GLN A 244 0.33 -20.55 4.09
C GLN A 244 1.70 -21.18 3.81
N GLU A 245 1.74 -22.43 3.34
CA GLU A 245 2.99 -23.14 3.06
C GLU A 245 3.39 -23.00 1.59
N PRO A 246 4.48 -22.29 1.25
CA PRO A 246 4.91 -22.07 -0.14
C PRO A 246 5.07 -23.37 -0.95
N LYS A 247 5.55 -24.43 -0.32
CA LYS A 247 5.68 -25.76 -0.99
C LYS A 247 4.33 -26.33 -1.44
N VAL A 248 3.29 -26.15 -0.63
CA VAL A 248 1.92 -26.59 -0.94
C VAL A 248 1.34 -25.69 -2.03
N ALA A 249 1.57 -24.37 -1.97
CA ALA A 249 1.14 -23.44 -3.02
C ALA A 249 1.74 -23.79 -4.38
N VAL A 250 3.03 -24.10 -4.43
CA VAL A 250 3.71 -24.54 -5.67
C VAL A 250 3.18 -25.88 -6.17
N GLN A 251 2.88 -26.83 -5.29
CA GLN A 251 2.27 -28.11 -5.70
C GLN A 251 0.89 -27.90 -6.33
N ALA A 252 0.07 -26.98 -5.77
CA ALA A 252 -1.24 -26.61 -6.35
C ALA A 252 -1.06 -25.97 -7.74
N PHE A 253 -0.04 -25.13 -7.92
CA PHE A 253 0.32 -24.55 -9.22
C PHE A 253 0.76 -25.63 -10.22
N GLU A 254 1.68 -26.53 -9.84
CA GLU A 254 2.13 -27.66 -10.69
C GLU A 254 0.97 -28.60 -11.08
N ALA A 255 -0.03 -28.74 -10.21
CA ALA A 255 -1.25 -29.53 -10.48
C ALA A 255 -2.29 -28.79 -11.35
N GLY A 256 -2.06 -27.51 -11.68
CA GLY A 256 -3.03 -26.67 -12.42
C GLY A 256 -4.25 -26.23 -11.60
N GLU A 257 -4.18 -26.31 -10.28
CA GLU A 257 -5.26 -25.87 -9.37
C GLU A 257 -5.21 -24.36 -9.09
N THR A 258 -4.05 -23.72 -9.30
CA THR A 258 -3.85 -22.29 -9.20
C THR A 258 -3.00 -21.79 -10.37
N ASP A 259 -3.23 -20.54 -10.78
CA ASP A 259 -2.49 -19.86 -11.86
C ASP A 259 -1.25 -19.10 -11.33
N TYR A 260 -1.14 -18.97 -10.01
CA TYR A 260 -0.03 -18.31 -9.33
C TYR A 260 0.23 -18.95 -7.97
N ALA A 261 1.51 -19.11 -7.63
CA ALA A 261 1.97 -19.50 -6.32
C ALA A 261 3.19 -18.65 -5.91
N PRO A 262 3.23 -18.13 -4.67
CA PRO A 262 4.43 -17.48 -4.15
C PRO A 262 5.55 -18.49 -3.95
N ILE A 263 6.80 -18.05 -4.14
CA ILE A 263 8.00 -18.84 -3.93
C ILE A 263 8.86 -18.18 -2.85
N ASN A 264 9.28 -18.95 -1.86
CA ASN A 264 10.26 -18.51 -0.87
C ASN A 264 11.69 -18.89 -1.27
N SER A 265 12.67 -18.42 -0.49
CA SER A 265 14.11 -18.64 -0.71
C SER A 265 14.50 -20.11 -0.91
N ASP A 266 13.84 -21.03 -0.23
CA ASP A 266 14.15 -22.48 -0.31
C ASP A 266 13.79 -23.09 -1.68
N LEU A 267 12.88 -22.47 -2.40
CA LEU A 267 12.35 -22.94 -3.67
C LEU A 267 12.99 -22.26 -4.89
N VAL A 268 13.59 -21.07 -4.71
CA VAL A 268 14.16 -20.29 -5.83
C VAL A 268 15.16 -21.13 -6.65
N ASP A 269 16.10 -21.81 -6.01
CA ASP A 269 17.12 -22.61 -6.72
C ASP A 269 16.52 -23.73 -7.59
N LYS A 270 15.34 -24.25 -7.21
CA LYS A 270 14.63 -25.28 -7.98
C LYS A 270 13.93 -24.72 -9.21
N TYR A 271 13.38 -23.50 -9.11
CA TYR A 271 12.47 -22.97 -10.13
C TYR A 271 13.00 -21.77 -10.92
N LYS A 272 14.16 -21.18 -10.56
CA LYS A 272 14.71 -19.97 -11.19
C LYS A 272 14.91 -20.07 -12.72
N ASP A 273 15.10 -21.29 -13.24
CA ASP A 273 15.29 -21.56 -14.66
C ASP A 273 13.97 -22.02 -15.35
N ASP A 274 12.85 -22.07 -14.63
CA ASP A 274 11.54 -22.39 -15.17
C ASP A 274 10.95 -21.19 -15.92
N GLU A 275 10.30 -21.42 -17.08
CA GLU A 275 9.67 -20.36 -17.88
C GLU A 275 8.54 -19.62 -17.11
N ALA A 276 7.86 -20.32 -16.19
CA ALA A 276 6.82 -19.74 -15.33
C ALA A 276 7.38 -18.89 -14.20
N PHE A 277 8.68 -19.02 -13.87
CA PHE A 277 9.29 -18.22 -12.81
C PHE A 277 9.31 -16.73 -13.19
N LYS A 278 8.77 -15.91 -12.32
CA LYS A 278 8.76 -14.44 -12.48
C LYS A 278 9.31 -13.80 -11.22
N GLN A 279 10.12 -12.78 -11.41
CA GLN A 279 10.70 -11.96 -10.34
C GLN A 279 10.29 -10.51 -10.54
N GLY A 280 9.94 -9.85 -9.45
CA GLY A 280 9.64 -8.43 -9.41
C GLY A 280 10.14 -7.80 -8.12
N TYR A 281 10.11 -6.47 -8.04
CA TYR A 281 10.44 -5.73 -6.83
C TYR A 281 9.18 -5.06 -6.29
N ASP A 282 8.90 -5.27 -5.02
CA ASP A 282 7.71 -4.71 -4.36
C ASP A 282 7.92 -3.26 -3.86
N GLY A 283 9.12 -2.68 -4.09
CA GLY A 283 9.46 -1.33 -3.62
C GLY A 283 9.66 -1.22 -2.12
N PHE A 284 9.74 -2.33 -1.39
CA PHE A 284 9.97 -2.34 0.05
C PHE A 284 11.46 -2.17 0.40
N LEU A 285 11.69 -1.47 1.50
CA LEU A 285 12.99 -1.40 2.16
C LEU A 285 12.89 -2.02 3.55
N PHE A 286 13.67 -3.07 3.78
CA PHE A 286 13.84 -3.62 5.13
C PHE A 286 14.99 -2.90 5.84
N TYR A 287 14.74 -2.44 7.06
CA TYR A 287 15.73 -1.71 7.85
C TYR A 287 15.61 -2.03 9.33
N ILE A 288 16.67 -1.73 10.07
CA ILE A 288 16.68 -1.82 11.52
C ILE A 288 16.36 -0.43 12.08
N SER A 289 15.23 -0.31 12.78
CA SER A 289 14.89 0.92 13.50
C SER A 289 15.71 1.00 14.79
N VAL A 290 16.33 2.15 15.02
CA VAL A 290 17.18 2.39 16.19
C VAL A 290 16.41 3.24 17.21
N ASN A 291 16.32 2.76 18.46
CA ASN A 291 15.72 3.56 19.54
C ASN A 291 16.70 4.62 20.03
N PHE A 292 16.60 5.83 19.50
CA PHE A 292 17.44 6.97 19.88
C PHE A 292 17.16 7.53 21.29
N GLN A 293 16.10 7.09 21.98
CA GLN A 293 15.91 7.41 23.41
C GLN A 293 16.91 6.66 24.30
N ASN A 294 17.50 5.58 23.80
CA ASN A 294 18.61 4.92 24.45
C ASN A 294 19.91 5.69 24.16
N SER A 295 20.54 6.23 25.21
CA SER A 295 21.74 7.05 25.09
C SER A 295 22.90 6.38 24.37
N ASP A 296 23.05 5.06 24.49
CA ASP A 296 24.11 4.30 23.82
C ASP A 296 23.87 4.25 22.31
N LEU A 297 22.61 4.07 21.91
CA LEU A 297 22.20 4.01 20.49
C LEU A 297 22.09 5.41 19.87
N ALA A 298 21.89 6.45 20.66
CA ALA A 298 21.91 7.84 20.19
C ALA A 298 23.32 8.33 19.83
N ASN A 299 24.37 7.60 20.26
CA ASN A 299 25.75 7.92 19.91
C ASN A 299 26.02 7.64 18.42
N LEU A 300 26.48 8.66 17.69
CA LEU A 300 26.68 8.60 16.24
C LEU A 300 27.70 7.50 15.84
N ASN A 301 28.78 7.34 16.61
CA ASN A 301 29.82 6.36 16.33
C ASN A 301 29.35 4.94 16.57
N VAL A 302 28.48 4.70 17.58
CA VAL A 302 27.79 3.42 17.78
C VAL A 302 26.86 3.12 16.59
N GLY A 303 26.06 4.08 16.14
CA GLY A 303 25.20 3.92 14.97
C GLY A 303 25.99 3.58 13.69
N LYS A 304 27.12 4.29 13.45
CA LYS A 304 28.04 3.99 12.34
C LYS A 304 28.62 2.58 12.44
N ALA A 305 29.05 2.18 13.62
CA ALA A 305 29.61 0.85 13.87
C ALA A 305 28.60 -0.26 13.50
N ILE A 306 27.34 -0.13 13.95
CA ILE A 306 26.27 -1.07 13.62
C ILE A 306 26.07 -1.14 12.11
N SER A 307 25.93 0.01 11.44
CA SER A 307 25.74 0.05 9.99
C SER A 307 26.87 -0.57 9.19
N LEU A 308 28.14 -0.29 9.57
CA LEU A 308 29.33 -0.82 8.90
C LEU A 308 29.56 -2.32 9.19
N ALA A 309 29.05 -2.86 10.29
CA ALA A 309 29.20 -4.26 10.65
C ALA A 309 28.26 -5.20 9.86
N ILE A 310 27.17 -4.68 9.27
CA ILE A 310 26.18 -5.49 8.56
C ILE A 310 26.66 -5.78 7.14
N ASN A 311 26.93 -7.05 6.84
CA ASN A 311 27.23 -7.54 5.50
C ASN A 311 25.93 -7.74 4.70
N ARG A 312 25.38 -6.66 4.17
CA ARG A 312 24.12 -6.66 3.40
C ARG A 312 24.19 -7.54 2.16
N LYS A 313 25.35 -7.64 1.53
CA LYS A 313 25.54 -8.50 0.37
C LYS A 313 25.36 -9.98 0.74
N ASP A 314 26.02 -10.41 1.78
CA ASP A 314 25.91 -11.79 2.28
C ASP A 314 24.48 -12.12 2.74
N LEU A 315 23.81 -11.15 3.37
CA LEU A 315 22.40 -11.27 3.76
C LEU A 315 21.50 -11.51 2.53
N CYS A 316 21.63 -10.72 1.46
CA CYS A 316 20.82 -10.90 0.26
C CYS A 316 21.15 -12.19 -0.50
N GLU A 317 22.45 -12.51 -0.70
CA GLU A 317 22.89 -13.58 -1.57
C GLU A 317 22.87 -14.97 -0.90
N ASN A 318 23.11 -15.05 0.39
CA ASN A 318 23.29 -16.32 1.11
C ASN A 318 22.21 -16.60 2.15
N VAL A 319 21.51 -15.60 2.67
CA VAL A 319 20.46 -15.79 3.68
C VAL A 319 19.07 -15.66 3.05
N LEU A 320 18.76 -14.53 2.41
CA LEU A 320 17.43 -14.29 1.81
C LEU A 320 17.26 -15.11 0.54
N LYS A 321 18.18 -15.03 -0.39
CA LYS A 321 18.17 -15.78 -1.68
C LYS A 321 16.89 -15.61 -2.51
N ASP A 322 16.13 -14.54 -2.25
CA ASP A 322 14.84 -14.25 -2.86
C ASP A 322 14.92 -13.22 -3.99
N GLY A 323 16.15 -12.80 -4.34
CA GLY A 323 16.41 -11.75 -5.32
C GLY A 323 16.43 -10.35 -4.75
N SER A 324 16.30 -10.21 -3.43
CA SER A 324 16.50 -8.93 -2.72
C SER A 324 17.82 -8.28 -3.07
N GLN A 325 17.81 -6.96 -3.25
CA GLN A 325 19.00 -6.18 -3.57
C GLN A 325 19.60 -5.52 -2.33
N VAL A 326 20.90 -5.31 -2.36
CA VAL A 326 21.59 -4.56 -1.31
C VAL A 326 21.05 -3.13 -1.25
N ALA A 327 20.49 -2.77 -0.09
CA ALA A 327 20.02 -1.42 0.15
C ALA A 327 21.18 -0.43 0.25
N GLY A 328 21.40 0.37 -0.78
CA GLY A 328 22.42 1.41 -0.81
C GLY A 328 21.96 2.75 -0.22
N GLY A 329 20.68 2.89 0.07
CA GLY A 329 20.03 4.08 0.64
C GLY A 329 18.58 3.82 0.97
N PHE A 330 17.85 4.85 1.39
CA PHE A 330 16.49 4.72 1.89
C PHE A 330 15.45 4.48 0.79
N ILE A 331 15.68 5.00 -0.41
CA ILE A 331 14.81 4.78 -1.57
C ILE A 331 15.33 3.57 -2.36
N PRO A 332 14.55 2.48 -2.50
CA PRO A 332 14.96 1.30 -3.26
C PRO A 332 14.95 1.53 -4.78
N PHE A 333 15.53 0.58 -5.53
CA PHE A 333 15.43 0.56 -6.98
C PHE A 333 13.98 0.41 -7.45
N GLY A 334 13.64 1.05 -8.58
CA GLY A 334 12.34 0.94 -9.22
C GLY A 334 11.23 1.75 -8.56
N LEU A 335 11.50 2.43 -7.44
CA LEU A 335 10.49 3.20 -6.71
C LEU A 335 10.32 4.62 -7.25
N ALA A 336 11.42 5.28 -7.61
CA ALA A 336 11.39 6.66 -8.10
C ALA A 336 12.31 6.83 -9.31
N THR A 337 11.83 7.58 -10.29
CA THR A 337 12.57 7.93 -11.51
C THR A 337 12.56 9.44 -11.70
N SER A 338 13.63 9.98 -12.28
CA SER A 338 13.68 11.35 -12.73
C SER A 338 12.82 11.56 -13.99
N PRO A 339 12.46 12.82 -14.38
CA PRO A 339 11.65 13.09 -15.56
C PRO A 339 12.19 12.51 -16.88
N ASP A 340 13.50 12.28 -16.96
CA ASP A 340 14.17 11.63 -18.08
C ASP A 340 14.20 10.08 -17.98
N GLY A 341 13.47 9.50 -17.02
CA GLY A 341 13.30 8.06 -16.84
C GLY A 341 14.48 7.34 -16.18
N VAL A 342 15.43 8.08 -15.60
CA VAL A 342 16.56 7.47 -14.88
C VAL A 342 16.17 7.14 -13.45
N ASP A 343 16.40 5.90 -13.03
CA ASP A 343 16.15 5.45 -11.67
C ASP A 343 16.95 6.27 -10.64
N PHE A 344 16.30 6.71 -9.56
CA PHE A 344 16.89 7.53 -8.51
C PHE A 344 18.14 6.88 -7.89
N ARG A 345 18.14 5.57 -7.68
CA ARG A 345 19.28 4.86 -7.10
C ARG A 345 20.55 4.92 -7.96
N LYS A 346 20.41 4.98 -9.28
CA LYS A 346 21.56 5.10 -10.18
C LYS A 346 22.32 6.42 -9.98
N ASN A 347 21.59 7.47 -9.67
CA ASN A 347 22.16 8.82 -9.54
C ASN A 347 22.58 9.18 -8.10
N SER A 348 21.91 8.62 -7.07
CA SER A 348 22.12 9.03 -5.68
C SER A 348 23.29 8.36 -4.98
N GLY A 349 23.92 7.34 -5.58
CA GLY A 349 25.04 6.60 -4.98
C GLY A 349 24.61 5.76 -3.75
N ASN A 350 25.61 5.18 -3.07
CA ASN A 350 25.41 4.35 -1.89
C ASN A 350 25.86 5.09 -0.63
N PHE A 351 24.99 5.13 0.38
CA PHE A 351 25.25 5.72 1.69
C PHE A 351 25.65 4.67 2.73
N THR A 352 25.55 3.38 2.38
CA THR A 352 25.89 2.26 3.26
C THR A 352 27.05 1.48 2.68
N SER A 353 27.90 0.96 3.56
CA SER A 353 29.03 0.09 3.21
C SER A 353 29.21 -0.98 4.29
N TYR A 354 29.92 -2.05 3.94
CA TYR A 354 30.36 -3.07 4.89
C TYR A 354 31.86 -2.97 5.05
N ASP A 355 32.32 -2.68 6.28
CA ASP A 355 33.74 -2.56 6.60
C ASP A 355 33.94 -2.91 8.09
N LYS A 356 34.35 -4.13 8.36
CA LYS A 356 34.60 -4.61 9.74
C LYS A 356 35.62 -3.78 10.51
N LYS A 357 36.67 -3.31 9.82
CA LYS A 357 37.72 -2.55 10.47
C LYS A 357 37.21 -1.18 10.92
N LYS A 358 36.55 -0.46 10.00
CA LYS A 358 35.92 0.84 10.33
C LYS A 358 34.78 0.68 11.34
N ALA A 359 34.04 -0.43 11.30
CA ALA A 359 33.04 -0.72 12.30
C ALA A 359 33.64 -0.81 13.70
N GLN A 360 34.77 -1.53 13.85
CA GLN A 360 35.47 -1.65 15.13
C GLN A 360 36.03 -0.28 15.59
N GLU A 361 36.69 0.46 14.69
CA GLU A 361 37.23 1.80 14.99
C GLU A 361 36.09 2.75 15.46
N SER A 362 34.95 2.73 14.79
CA SER A 362 33.78 3.52 15.20
C SER A 362 33.19 3.07 16.54
N LEU A 363 33.15 1.76 16.80
CA LEU A 363 32.67 1.26 18.09
C LEU A 363 33.60 1.68 19.24
N ASP A 364 34.91 1.55 19.06
CA ASP A 364 35.91 1.92 20.07
C ASP A 364 35.83 3.42 20.43
N GLU A 365 35.60 4.26 19.41
CA GLU A 365 35.38 5.69 19.62
C GLU A 365 34.07 5.98 20.33
N GLY A 366 32.97 5.35 19.92
CA GLY A 366 31.68 5.50 20.57
C GLY A 366 31.67 5.02 22.02
N LEU A 367 32.33 3.89 22.34
CA LEU A 367 32.51 3.41 23.70
C LEU A 367 33.32 4.39 24.57
N LYS A 368 34.38 4.97 24.02
CA LYS A 368 35.20 5.98 24.70
C LYS A 368 34.38 7.25 25.00
N GLU A 369 33.57 7.72 24.06
CA GLU A 369 32.69 8.87 24.25
C GLU A 369 31.63 8.64 25.31
N LEU A 370 31.13 7.40 25.40
CA LEU A 370 30.14 6.97 26.40
C LEU A 370 30.76 6.63 27.77
N GLY A 371 32.09 6.54 27.86
CA GLY A 371 32.79 6.11 29.09
C GLY A 371 32.50 4.64 29.47
N LYS A 372 32.27 3.77 28.46
CA LYS A 372 31.91 2.35 28.62
C LYS A 372 32.94 1.45 27.96
N GLU A 373 33.10 0.23 28.49
CA GLU A 373 33.93 -0.80 27.88
C GLU A 373 33.12 -1.66 26.88
N GLN A 374 31.79 -1.73 27.08
CA GLN A 374 30.89 -2.51 26.22
C GLN A 374 29.48 -1.94 26.26
N ILE A 375 28.69 -2.27 25.26
CA ILE A 375 27.24 -2.02 25.20
C ILE A 375 26.51 -3.31 24.88
N THR A 376 25.25 -3.41 25.31
CA THR A 376 24.38 -4.53 24.98
C THR A 376 23.33 -4.07 23.98
N LEU A 377 23.27 -4.74 22.84
CA LEU A 377 22.24 -4.52 21.82
C LEU A 377 21.13 -5.55 21.99
N ARG A 378 19.89 -5.07 21.98
CA ARG A 378 18.71 -5.94 21.92
C ARG A 378 18.02 -5.70 20.57
N ILE A 379 17.84 -6.77 19.80
CA ILE A 379 17.09 -6.76 18.54
C ILE A 379 15.73 -7.40 18.81
N THR A 380 14.65 -6.68 18.50
CA THR A 380 13.28 -7.20 18.53
C THR A 380 12.84 -7.38 17.09
N TYR A 381 12.20 -8.51 16.79
CA TYR A 381 11.66 -8.82 15.47
C TYR A 381 10.23 -9.32 15.64
N GLY A 382 9.38 -9.09 14.64
CA GLY A 382 7.97 -9.52 14.61
C GLY A 382 7.80 -10.91 14.04
#